data_f3e6def8e1b33f78881c3b4b22e0bfa6
#
_entry.id   f3e6def8e1b33f78881c3b4b22e0bfa6
#
_cell.length_a   1.000
_cell.length_b   1.000
_cell.length_c   1.000
_cell.angle_alpha   90.00
_cell.angle_beta   90.00
_cell.angle_gamma   90.00
#
_symmetry.space_group_name_H-M   'P 1'
#
loop_
_entity.id
_entity.type
_entity.pdbx_description
1 polymer ?
#
loop_
_entity_poly.entity_id
_entity_poly.type
_entity_poly.pdbx_seq_one_letter_code
_entity_poly.pdbx_strand_id
1 'polypeptide(L)'
;MLTTNQLGQRLRQAREQAGYTQEAAAAVLGLDATAIVKIERGRRGVGALELKNLAALYGVSVNALLEDVATGGAVVLRVALRIGEADDRGASELMERLERIIADDRWLRERVTDVAPTARWKPVALERAMATSSYTSYERGYRAAEAFRSRSGLGASPIRDVALLADELGVLVSRLPLGAVDAPDGCSAIDPVGGSAYVLINSDKPLVRRRFTIAHELGHLALGHLKAGDMVLDGHLGGDSRQETEANAFAAGLLMPREGVQGAVDRLTGAAGIDTGYFNFTGPGIQDIFTDKAESLFDV
;
A
#
# COMPACT_ATOMS: atom_id res chain seq x y z
N MET A 1 1.90 -30.48 -12.78
CA MET A 1 0.54 -30.20 -13.29
C MET A 1 -0.40 -30.10 -12.10
N LEU A 2 -1.07 -29.00 -11.90
CA LEU A 2 -1.96 -28.77 -10.76
C LEU A 2 -3.14 -29.73 -10.80
N THR A 3 -3.38 -30.43 -9.70
CA THR A 3 -4.54 -31.33 -9.56
C THR A 3 -5.72 -30.59 -8.93
N THR A 4 -6.95 -31.06 -9.17
CA THR A 4 -8.15 -30.52 -8.53
C THR A 4 -8.08 -30.55 -7.00
N ASN A 5 -7.38 -31.54 -6.43
CA ASN A 5 -7.19 -31.63 -4.99
C ASN A 5 -6.25 -30.54 -4.46
N GLN A 6 -5.15 -30.28 -5.18
CA GLN A 6 -4.21 -29.19 -4.82
C GLN A 6 -4.87 -27.82 -4.93
N LEU A 7 -5.63 -27.57 -6.01
CA LEU A 7 -6.42 -26.33 -6.14
C LEU A 7 -7.43 -26.20 -5.01
N GLY A 8 -8.14 -27.27 -4.68
CA GLY A 8 -9.11 -27.27 -3.57
C GLY A 8 -8.48 -26.94 -2.22
N GLN A 9 -7.28 -27.48 -1.94
CA GLN A 9 -6.53 -27.15 -0.72
C GLN A 9 -6.10 -25.68 -0.66
N ARG A 10 -5.65 -25.11 -1.78
CA ARG A 10 -5.28 -23.70 -1.88
C ARG A 10 -6.48 -22.78 -1.67
N LEU A 11 -7.62 -23.10 -2.29
CA LEU A 11 -8.88 -22.37 -2.09
C LEU A 11 -9.34 -22.43 -0.63
N ARG A 12 -9.24 -23.58 0.02
CA ARG A 12 -9.54 -23.71 1.45
C ARG A 12 -8.62 -22.81 2.29
N GLN A 13 -7.32 -22.84 2.05
CA GLN A 13 -6.36 -22.03 2.77
C GLN A 13 -6.64 -20.54 2.59
N ALA A 14 -6.91 -20.09 1.36
CA ALA A 14 -7.26 -18.71 1.05
C ALA A 14 -8.55 -18.28 1.78
N ARG A 15 -9.59 -19.12 1.78
CA ARG A 15 -10.84 -18.85 2.51
C ARG A 15 -10.61 -18.70 4.02
N GLU A 16 -9.87 -19.62 4.63
CA GLU A 16 -9.57 -19.60 6.06
C GLU A 16 -8.75 -18.35 6.45
N GLN A 17 -7.80 -17.96 5.60
CA GLN A 17 -7.02 -16.73 5.78
C GLN A 17 -7.87 -15.46 5.62
N ALA A 18 -8.85 -15.48 4.70
CA ALA A 18 -9.80 -14.40 4.52
C ALA A 18 -10.91 -14.34 5.61
N GLY A 19 -10.90 -15.30 6.55
CA GLY A 19 -11.83 -15.33 7.69
C GLY A 19 -13.25 -15.79 7.35
N TYR A 20 -13.48 -16.39 6.17
CA TYR A 20 -14.79 -16.89 5.79
C TYR A 20 -15.03 -18.31 6.26
N THR A 21 -16.25 -18.59 6.76
CA THR A 21 -16.74 -19.98 6.85
C THR A 21 -17.15 -20.49 5.47
N GLN A 22 -17.27 -21.82 5.29
CA GLN A 22 -17.72 -22.40 4.02
C GLN A 22 -19.12 -21.91 3.64
N GLU A 23 -20.01 -21.79 4.64
CA GLU A 23 -21.38 -21.28 4.49
C GLU A 23 -21.41 -19.80 4.09
N ALA A 24 -20.56 -18.98 4.73
CA ALA A 24 -20.49 -17.55 4.42
C ALA A 24 -19.96 -17.32 2.99
N ALA A 25 -18.92 -18.04 2.59
CA ALA A 25 -18.39 -17.96 1.24
C ALA A 25 -19.42 -18.41 0.19
N ALA A 26 -20.14 -19.50 0.46
CA ALA A 26 -21.19 -19.99 -0.43
C ALA A 26 -22.33 -18.96 -0.58
N ALA A 27 -22.77 -18.35 0.51
CA ALA A 27 -23.84 -17.36 0.52
C ALA A 27 -23.49 -16.13 -0.33
N VAL A 28 -22.26 -15.60 -0.20
CA VAL A 28 -21.79 -14.43 -0.98
C VAL A 28 -21.72 -14.74 -2.47
N LEU A 29 -21.33 -15.97 -2.84
CA LEU A 29 -21.16 -16.39 -4.23
C LEU A 29 -22.45 -16.96 -4.86
N GLY A 30 -23.54 -17.00 -4.12
CA GLY A 30 -24.79 -17.63 -4.58
C GLY A 30 -24.65 -19.13 -4.85
N LEU A 31 -23.74 -19.80 -4.15
CA LEU A 31 -23.48 -21.23 -4.26
C LEU A 31 -24.12 -22.00 -3.10
N ASP A 32 -24.32 -23.30 -3.32
CA ASP A 32 -24.67 -24.20 -2.22
C ASP A 32 -23.43 -24.45 -1.33
N ALA A 33 -23.60 -24.45 0.00
CA ALA A 33 -22.51 -24.73 0.95
C ALA A 33 -21.80 -26.06 0.64
N THR A 34 -22.52 -27.07 0.18
CA THR A 34 -21.94 -28.35 -0.25
C THR A 34 -21.05 -28.21 -1.49
N ALA A 35 -21.26 -27.17 -2.32
CA ALA A 35 -20.39 -26.91 -3.48
C ALA A 35 -19.00 -26.49 -3.03
N ILE A 36 -18.88 -25.55 -2.08
CA ILE A 36 -17.58 -25.12 -1.52
C ILE A 36 -16.86 -26.31 -0.89
N VAL A 37 -17.55 -27.13 -0.10
CA VAL A 37 -16.97 -28.34 0.51
C VAL A 37 -16.42 -29.29 -0.55
N LYS A 38 -17.16 -29.52 -1.65
CA LYS A 38 -16.72 -30.41 -2.74
C LYS A 38 -15.54 -29.84 -3.51
N ILE A 39 -15.51 -28.55 -3.74
CA ILE A 39 -14.39 -27.84 -4.37
C ILE A 39 -13.14 -27.99 -3.52
N GLU A 40 -13.19 -27.66 -2.23
CA GLU A 40 -12.05 -27.72 -1.32
C GLU A 40 -11.50 -29.14 -1.11
N ARG A 41 -12.34 -30.15 -1.29
CA ARG A 41 -11.94 -31.59 -1.27
C ARG A 41 -11.49 -32.09 -2.64
N GLY A 42 -11.42 -31.24 -3.66
CA GLY A 42 -11.05 -31.65 -5.02
C GLY A 42 -12.05 -32.60 -5.71
N ARG A 43 -13.27 -32.75 -5.15
CA ARG A 43 -14.34 -33.61 -5.68
C ARG A 43 -15.22 -32.96 -6.72
N ARG A 44 -15.05 -31.66 -6.93
CA ARG A 44 -15.72 -30.85 -7.94
C ARG A 44 -14.69 -29.92 -8.62
N GLY A 45 -14.70 -29.88 -9.94
CA GLY A 45 -13.93 -28.91 -10.72
C GLY A 45 -14.49 -27.51 -10.54
N VAL A 46 -13.63 -26.52 -10.68
CA VAL A 46 -13.97 -25.10 -10.60
C VAL A 46 -13.89 -24.51 -12.00
N GLY A 47 -14.95 -23.86 -12.47
CA GLY A 47 -14.95 -23.13 -13.75
C GLY A 47 -14.12 -21.84 -13.64
N ALA A 48 -13.64 -21.34 -14.80
CA ALA A 48 -12.79 -20.13 -14.81
C ALA A 48 -13.45 -18.90 -14.14
N LEU A 49 -14.74 -18.68 -14.40
CA LEU A 49 -15.50 -17.59 -13.78
C LEU A 49 -15.68 -17.81 -12.26
N GLU A 50 -15.97 -19.04 -11.87
CA GLU A 50 -16.14 -19.42 -10.46
C GLU A 50 -14.81 -19.25 -9.70
N LEU A 51 -13.68 -19.67 -10.32
CA LEU A 51 -12.35 -19.48 -9.75
C LEU A 51 -12.00 -18.01 -9.56
N LYS A 52 -12.35 -17.18 -10.55
CA LYS A 52 -12.18 -15.72 -10.45
C LYS A 52 -12.97 -15.13 -9.29
N ASN A 53 -14.24 -15.53 -9.13
CA ASN A 53 -15.10 -15.04 -8.06
C ASN A 53 -14.63 -15.51 -6.67
N LEU A 54 -14.15 -16.75 -6.57
CA LEU A 54 -13.55 -17.28 -5.33
C LEU A 54 -12.25 -16.53 -4.99
N ALA A 55 -11.39 -16.28 -5.98
CA ALA A 55 -10.14 -15.55 -5.79
C ALA A 55 -10.42 -14.11 -5.29
N ALA A 56 -11.36 -13.41 -5.93
CA ALA A 56 -11.78 -12.08 -5.52
C ALA A 56 -12.35 -12.05 -4.10
N LEU A 57 -13.25 -12.99 -3.77
CA LEU A 57 -13.83 -13.08 -2.42
C LEU A 57 -12.77 -13.32 -1.34
N TYR A 58 -11.74 -14.12 -1.65
CA TYR A 58 -10.68 -14.45 -0.70
C TYR A 58 -9.50 -13.48 -0.75
N GLY A 59 -9.54 -12.47 -1.64
CA GLY A 59 -8.51 -11.47 -1.77
C GLY A 59 -7.16 -12.02 -2.25
N VAL A 60 -7.19 -13.01 -3.15
CA VAL A 60 -5.98 -13.62 -3.75
C VAL A 60 -6.06 -13.57 -5.27
N SER A 61 -4.91 -13.56 -5.96
CA SER A 61 -4.92 -13.64 -7.42
C SER A 61 -5.26 -15.07 -7.91
N VAL A 62 -5.83 -15.16 -9.11
CA VAL A 62 -6.08 -16.44 -9.77
C VAL A 62 -4.76 -17.19 -10.01
N ASN A 63 -3.68 -16.46 -10.37
CA ASN A 63 -2.36 -17.04 -10.59
C ASN A 63 -1.81 -17.69 -9.32
N ALA A 64 -1.96 -17.04 -8.16
CA ALA A 64 -1.55 -17.59 -6.87
C ALA A 64 -2.24 -18.94 -6.55
N LEU A 65 -3.47 -19.12 -7.04
CA LEU A 65 -4.21 -20.38 -6.88
C LEU A 65 -3.77 -21.47 -7.89
N LEU A 66 -3.29 -21.08 -9.07
CA LEU A 66 -2.97 -21.99 -10.18
C LEU A 66 -1.49 -22.37 -10.26
N GLU A 67 -0.56 -21.51 -9.85
CA GLU A 67 0.88 -21.78 -9.96
C GLU A 67 1.38 -22.80 -8.94
N ASP A 68 2.28 -23.67 -9.38
CA ASP A 68 2.89 -24.67 -8.51
C ASP A 68 3.96 -23.99 -7.62
N VAL A 69 3.81 -24.10 -6.32
CA VAL A 69 4.76 -23.60 -5.29
C VAL A 69 6.19 -24.13 -5.49
N ALA A 70 6.37 -25.15 -6.34
CA ALA A 70 7.63 -25.86 -6.56
C ALA A 70 8.61 -25.14 -7.51
N THR A 71 8.21 -24.09 -8.22
CA THR A 71 9.06 -23.44 -9.24
C THR A 71 9.28 -21.93 -9.00
N GLY A 72 9.58 -21.54 -7.76
CA GLY A 72 9.95 -20.16 -7.47
C GLY A 72 9.03 -19.43 -6.49
N GLY A 73 8.35 -20.18 -5.62
CA GLY A 73 7.58 -19.61 -4.50
C GLY A 73 6.48 -18.65 -4.95
N ALA A 74 5.31 -19.18 -5.32
CA ALA A 74 4.15 -18.33 -5.63
C ALA A 74 3.99 -17.27 -4.53
N VAL A 75 3.96 -16.00 -4.92
CA VAL A 75 3.66 -14.89 -4.03
C VAL A 75 2.15 -14.83 -3.90
N VAL A 76 1.63 -15.04 -2.71
CA VAL A 76 0.21 -14.87 -2.41
C VAL A 76 0.06 -13.61 -1.58
N LEU A 77 -0.50 -12.57 -2.18
CA LEU A 77 -0.84 -11.33 -1.50
C LEU A 77 -2.33 -11.35 -1.13
N ARG A 78 -2.66 -10.68 -0.04
CA ARG A 78 -4.04 -10.47 0.41
C ARG A 78 -4.32 -8.98 0.43
N VAL A 79 -5.47 -8.59 -0.05
CA VAL A 79 -5.90 -7.19 0.09
C VAL A 79 -6.24 -6.92 1.55
N ALA A 80 -5.46 -6.08 2.21
CA ALA A 80 -5.64 -5.74 3.62
C ALA A 80 -6.85 -4.83 3.85
N LEU A 81 -7.17 -4.00 2.85
CA LEU A 81 -8.33 -3.13 2.87
C LEU A 81 -9.40 -3.71 1.95
N ARG A 82 -10.65 -3.79 2.44
CA ARG A 82 -11.78 -4.23 1.61
C ARG A 82 -11.98 -3.22 0.48
N ILE A 83 -11.83 -3.71 -0.75
CA ILE A 83 -12.19 -2.95 -1.94
C ILE A 83 -13.71 -2.80 -1.92
N GLY A 84 -14.20 -1.56 -2.02
CA GLY A 84 -15.63 -1.32 -2.25
C GLY A 84 -16.04 -1.96 -3.58
N GLU A 85 -17.30 -2.38 -3.72
CA GLU A 85 -17.84 -3.22 -4.80
C GLU A 85 -17.64 -2.70 -6.25
N ALA A 86 -16.96 -1.55 -6.45
CA ALA A 86 -17.04 -0.82 -7.71
C ALA A 86 -15.98 -1.17 -8.77
N ASP A 87 -14.79 -1.71 -8.46
CA ASP A 87 -13.81 -2.07 -9.51
C ASP A 87 -12.86 -3.22 -9.17
N ASP A 88 -13.38 -4.41 -9.23
CA ASP A 88 -12.69 -5.69 -8.98
C ASP A 88 -11.58 -5.99 -10.03
N ARG A 89 -11.64 -5.38 -11.22
CA ARG A 89 -10.70 -5.68 -12.32
C ARG A 89 -9.36 -4.99 -12.14
N GLY A 90 -9.36 -3.71 -11.79
CA GLY A 90 -8.14 -2.94 -11.59
C GLY A 90 -7.32 -3.45 -10.41
N ALA A 91 -7.99 -3.81 -9.32
CA ALA A 91 -7.36 -4.39 -8.14
C ALA A 91 -6.70 -5.74 -8.42
N SER A 92 -7.40 -6.63 -9.16
CA SER A 92 -6.86 -7.94 -9.54
C SER A 92 -5.64 -7.82 -10.44
N GLU A 93 -5.67 -6.89 -11.42
CA GLU A 93 -4.53 -6.65 -12.32
C GLU A 93 -3.33 -6.10 -11.56
N LEU A 94 -3.53 -5.16 -10.63
CA LEU A 94 -2.47 -4.63 -9.78
C LEU A 94 -1.85 -5.72 -8.90
N MET A 95 -2.67 -6.56 -8.30
CA MET A 95 -2.21 -7.68 -7.48
C MET A 95 -1.32 -8.62 -8.30
N GLU A 96 -1.76 -9.02 -9.49
CA GLU A 96 -0.98 -9.89 -10.37
C GLU A 96 0.35 -9.26 -10.79
N ARG A 97 0.37 -7.96 -11.08
CA ARG A 97 1.58 -7.23 -11.42
C ARG A 97 2.55 -7.15 -10.26
N LEU A 98 2.05 -6.87 -9.05
CA LEU A 98 2.89 -6.77 -7.86
C LEU A 98 3.43 -8.13 -7.44
N GLU A 99 2.63 -9.20 -7.50
CA GLU A 99 3.08 -10.58 -7.27
C GLU A 99 4.20 -10.97 -8.22
N ARG A 100 4.10 -10.59 -9.50
CA ARG A 100 5.15 -10.83 -10.49
C ARG A 100 6.43 -10.07 -10.14
N ILE A 101 6.34 -8.79 -9.78
CA ILE A 101 7.51 -7.99 -9.36
C ILE A 101 8.21 -8.64 -8.16
N ILE A 102 7.45 -9.09 -7.17
CA ILE A 102 8.00 -9.77 -5.98
C ILE A 102 8.67 -11.10 -6.37
N ALA A 103 8.04 -11.87 -7.25
CA ALA A 103 8.60 -13.13 -7.73
C ALA A 103 9.91 -12.91 -8.52
N ASP A 104 9.94 -11.91 -9.40
CA ASP A 104 11.12 -11.55 -10.19
C ASP A 104 12.27 -11.06 -9.28
N ASP A 105 11.98 -10.22 -8.29
CA ASP A 105 12.97 -9.74 -7.32
C ASP A 105 13.55 -10.91 -6.49
N ARG A 106 12.72 -11.84 -6.02
CA ARG A 106 13.18 -13.06 -5.33
C ARG A 106 14.10 -13.89 -6.23
N TRP A 107 13.66 -14.12 -7.48
CA TRP A 107 14.44 -14.89 -8.45
C TRP A 107 15.79 -14.25 -8.72
N LEU A 108 15.86 -12.92 -8.85
CA LEU A 108 17.11 -12.16 -9.03
C LEU A 108 18.00 -12.29 -7.80
N ARG A 109 17.48 -12.10 -6.61
CA ARG A 109 18.25 -12.17 -5.35
C ARG A 109 18.86 -13.56 -5.11
N GLU A 110 18.18 -14.62 -5.53
CA GLU A 110 18.71 -15.98 -5.43
C GLU A 110 19.90 -16.25 -6.38
N ARG A 111 20.00 -15.51 -7.49
CA ARG A 111 20.96 -15.77 -8.57
C ARG A 111 22.06 -14.76 -8.71
N VAL A 112 21.84 -13.56 -8.23
CA VAL A 112 22.82 -12.48 -8.30
C VAL A 112 23.48 -12.35 -6.92
N THR A 113 24.64 -13.01 -6.75
CA THR A 113 25.34 -13.07 -5.47
C THR A 113 26.20 -11.84 -5.18
N ASP A 114 26.51 -11.03 -6.19
CA ASP A 114 27.39 -9.85 -6.10
C ASP A 114 26.64 -8.52 -5.87
N VAL A 115 25.31 -8.53 -5.84
CA VAL A 115 24.55 -7.36 -5.46
C VAL A 115 24.45 -7.33 -3.95
N ALA A 116 24.93 -6.24 -3.34
CA ALA A 116 24.72 -6.02 -1.92
C ALA A 116 23.24 -6.24 -1.60
N PRO A 117 22.90 -7.03 -0.58
CA PRO A 117 21.49 -7.27 -0.25
C PRO A 117 20.85 -5.90 -0.02
N THR A 118 19.90 -5.53 -0.88
CA THR A 118 19.06 -4.35 -0.65
C THR A 118 18.59 -4.41 0.79
N ALA A 119 18.71 -3.31 1.50
CA ALA A 119 18.33 -3.26 2.90
C ALA A 119 16.90 -3.81 3.00
N ARG A 120 16.69 -4.82 3.85
CA ARG A 120 15.33 -5.28 4.14
C ARG A 120 14.59 -4.14 4.80
N TRP A 121 13.35 -3.92 4.38
CA TRP A 121 12.48 -2.99 5.09
C TRP A 121 12.52 -3.27 6.59
N LYS A 122 12.89 -2.26 7.33
CA LYS A 122 12.83 -2.29 8.79
C LYS A 122 11.78 -1.29 9.21
N PRO A 123 10.66 -1.74 9.78
CA PRO A 123 9.69 -0.83 10.35
C PRO A 123 10.41 0.16 11.26
N VAL A 124 10.25 1.43 11.00
CA VAL A 124 10.75 2.46 11.93
C VAL A 124 9.92 2.30 13.19
N ALA A 125 10.54 1.90 14.31
CA ALA A 125 9.82 1.66 15.55
C ALA A 125 9.16 2.97 16.04
N LEU A 126 7.95 3.24 15.57
CA LEU A 126 7.16 4.44 15.89
C LEU A 126 6.33 4.26 17.17
N GLU A 127 6.39 3.08 17.80
CA GLU A 127 5.56 2.65 18.91
C GLU A 127 5.48 3.67 20.05
N ARG A 128 6.60 4.32 20.39
CA ARG A 128 6.60 5.34 21.46
C ARG A 128 5.93 6.65 21.06
N ALA A 129 6.01 7.02 19.77
CA ALA A 129 5.36 8.24 19.27
C ALA A 129 3.84 8.06 19.15
N MET A 130 3.37 6.80 19.09
CA MET A 130 1.98 6.43 18.85
C MET A 130 1.26 5.87 20.09
N ALA A 131 1.94 5.75 21.23
CA ALA A 131 1.41 5.11 22.43
C ALA A 131 0.28 5.89 23.13
N THR A 132 -0.01 7.12 22.71
CA THR A 132 -1.06 7.94 23.31
C THR A 132 -2.40 7.68 22.62
N SER A 133 -3.32 7.07 23.36
CA SER A 133 -4.66 6.70 22.87
C SER A 133 -5.60 7.89 22.57
N SER A 134 -5.20 9.12 22.95
CA SER A 134 -6.01 10.33 22.77
C SER A 134 -5.83 11.05 21.43
N TYR A 135 -4.88 10.61 20.60
CA TYR A 135 -4.66 11.24 19.30
C TYR A 135 -5.72 10.86 18.28
N THR A 136 -6.16 11.85 17.50
CA THR A 136 -6.92 11.62 16.27
C THR A 136 -6.07 10.88 15.24
N SER A 137 -6.71 10.24 14.24
CA SER A 137 -5.98 9.57 13.15
C SER A 137 -5.02 10.53 12.43
N TYR A 138 -5.44 11.76 12.20
CA TYR A 138 -4.58 12.80 11.61
C TYR A 138 -3.33 13.07 12.47
N GLU A 139 -3.52 13.32 13.77
CA GLU A 139 -2.39 13.59 14.68
C GLU A 139 -1.42 12.41 14.76
N ARG A 140 -1.96 11.19 14.75
CA ARG A 140 -1.13 9.98 14.75
C ARG A 140 -0.26 9.90 13.51
N GLY A 141 -0.84 10.05 12.33
CA GLY A 141 -0.11 10.03 11.06
C GLY A 141 0.95 11.12 11.00
N TYR A 142 0.59 12.35 11.36
CA TYR A 142 1.50 13.49 11.33
C TYR A 142 2.69 13.31 12.29
N ARG A 143 2.44 12.91 13.54
CA ARG A 143 3.49 12.63 14.54
C ARG A 143 4.38 11.46 14.15
N ALA A 144 3.81 10.45 13.50
CA ALA A 144 4.58 9.36 12.93
C ALA A 144 5.56 9.86 11.86
N ALA A 145 5.14 10.80 11.01
CA ALA A 145 6.02 11.43 10.02
C ALA A 145 7.13 12.26 10.68
N GLU A 146 6.83 13.04 11.73
CA GLU A 146 7.84 13.77 12.49
C GLU A 146 8.89 12.84 13.10
N ALA A 147 8.44 11.76 13.73
CA ALA A 147 9.32 10.74 14.30
C ALA A 147 10.15 10.03 13.23
N PHE A 148 9.54 9.73 12.08
CA PHE A 148 10.21 9.14 10.93
C PHE A 148 11.30 10.06 10.39
N ARG A 149 10.99 11.33 10.15
CA ARG A 149 11.97 12.33 9.69
C ARG A 149 13.14 12.49 10.66
N SER A 150 12.84 12.55 11.96
CA SER A 150 13.88 12.64 13.00
C SER A 150 14.82 11.44 12.97
N ARG A 151 14.28 10.22 12.86
CA ARG A 151 15.09 8.98 12.86
C ARG A 151 15.86 8.75 11.58
N SER A 152 15.32 9.22 10.46
CA SER A 152 15.99 9.16 9.15
C SER A 152 16.95 10.34 8.92
N GLY A 153 17.17 11.21 9.91
CA GLY A 153 18.08 12.36 9.81
C GLY A 153 17.63 13.43 8.82
N LEU A 154 16.36 13.43 8.39
CA LEU A 154 15.83 14.34 7.38
C LEU A 154 15.62 15.76 7.94
N GLY A 155 15.37 15.90 9.25
CA GLY A 155 15.05 17.18 9.89
C GLY A 155 13.92 17.91 9.17
N ALA A 156 14.04 19.21 9.01
CA ALA A 156 13.06 20.06 8.30
C ALA A 156 13.36 20.20 6.79
N SER A 157 14.41 19.54 6.27
CA SER A 157 14.87 19.70 4.89
C SER A 157 13.88 19.10 3.89
N PRO A 158 13.72 19.71 2.70
CA PRO A 158 12.91 19.14 1.63
C PRO A 158 13.47 17.80 1.16
N ILE A 159 12.59 16.83 0.92
CA ILE A 159 12.96 15.55 0.31
C ILE A 159 12.96 15.74 -1.21
N ARG A 160 14.12 15.65 -1.84
CA ARG A 160 14.24 15.84 -3.31
C ARG A 160 13.68 14.64 -4.07
N ASP A 161 14.03 13.45 -3.65
CA ASP A 161 13.55 12.20 -4.27
C ASP A 161 13.00 11.24 -3.20
N VAL A 162 11.68 11.07 -3.20
CA VAL A 162 10.98 10.18 -2.24
C VAL A 162 11.18 8.72 -2.60
N ALA A 163 11.38 8.39 -3.89
CA ALA A 163 11.62 7.02 -4.30
C ALA A 163 13.02 6.57 -3.88
N LEU A 164 14.03 7.45 -4.00
CA LEU A 164 15.37 7.18 -3.49
C LEU A 164 15.37 6.99 -1.97
N LEU A 165 14.63 7.83 -1.24
CA LEU A 165 14.44 7.66 0.20
C LEU A 165 13.81 6.31 0.53
N ALA A 166 12.80 5.87 -0.22
CA ALA A 166 12.18 4.56 -0.03
C ALA A 166 13.17 3.42 -0.28
N ASP A 167 13.98 3.51 -1.33
CA ASP A 167 15.01 2.52 -1.67
C ASP A 167 16.09 2.41 -0.56
N GLU A 168 16.57 3.53 -0.04
CA GLU A 168 17.49 3.58 1.10
C GLU A 168 16.92 2.90 2.36
N LEU A 169 15.60 2.89 2.51
CA LEU A 169 14.88 2.23 3.60
C LEU A 169 14.57 0.75 3.31
N GLY A 170 14.95 0.26 2.13
CA GLY A 170 14.70 -1.11 1.72
C GLY A 170 13.28 -1.35 1.17
N VAL A 171 12.62 -0.31 0.68
CA VAL A 171 11.33 -0.39 -0.01
C VAL A 171 11.56 -0.27 -1.51
N LEU A 172 11.24 -1.33 -2.24
CA LEU A 172 11.38 -1.35 -3.69
C LEU A 172 10.23 -0.59 -4.36
N VAL A 173 10.53 0.53 -5.01
CA VAL A 173 9.52 1.34 -5.72
C VAL A 173 9.52 1.02 -7.21
N SER A 174 8.43 0.44 -7.71
CA SER A 174 8.21 0.17 -9.13
C SER A 174 7.22 1.16 -9.72
N ARG A 175 7.42 1.52 -11.00
CA ARG A 175 6.56 2.46 -11.73
C ARG A 175 6.04 1.79 -12.99
N LEU A 176 4.72 1.66 -13.11
CA LEU A 176 4.06 1.07 -14.27
C LEU A 176 2.90 1.94 -14.75
N PRO A 177 2.64 1.97 -16.06
CA PRO A 177 1.44 2.61 -16.57
C PRO A 177 0.21 1.75 -16.21
N LEU A 178 -0.73 2.35 -15.47
CA LEU A 178 -1.95 1.68 -15.00
C LEU A 178 -3.22 2.32 -15.59
N GLY A 179 -3.08 3.34 -16.42
CA GLY A 179 -4.15 4.16 -16.95
C GLY A 179 -4.33 5.48 -16.20
N ALA A 180 -5.02 6.44 -16.83
CA ALA A 180 -5.01 7.83 -16.36
C ALA A 180 -6.19 8.19 -15.46
N VAL A 181 -7.44 7.85 -15.83
CA VAL A 181 -8.62 8.47 -15.20
C VAL A 181 -9.05 7.74 -13.93
N ASP A 182 -9.51 6.50 -14.03
CA ASP A 182 -10.09 5.77 -12.89
C ASP A 182 -9.15 4.70 -12.30
N ALA A 183 -7.89 4.68 -12.77
CA ALA A 183 -6.92 3.74 -12.27
C ALA A 183 -6.37 4.17 -10.91
N PRO A 184 -6.05 3.21 -10.03
CA PRO A 184 -5.42 3.47 -8.74
C PRO A 184 -4.13 4.27 -8.89
N ASP A 185 -3.79 5.05 -7.89
CA ASP A 185 -2.54 5.82 -7.86
C ASP A 185 -1.33 4.94 -7.54
N GLY A 186 -1.54 3.93 -6.68
CA GLY A 186 -0.51 2.99 -6.31
C GLY A 186 -1.01 1.87 -5.41
N CYS A 187 -0.09 1.08 -4.94
CA CYS A 187 -0.31 0.07 -3.91
C CYS A 187 0.99 -0.29 -3.22
N SER A 188 0.89 -0.82 -2.00
CA SER A 188 2.03 -1.36 -1.26
C SER A 188 1.78 -2.78 -0.78
N ALA A 189 2.85 -3.55 -0.62
CA ALA A 189 2.80 -4.91 -0.10
C ALA A 189 4.06 -5.27 0.68
N ILE A 190 3.92 -6.25 1.58
CA ILE A 190 5.04 -6.90 2.25
C ILE A 190 5.11 -8.35 1.81
N ASP A 191 6.28 -8.73 1.28
CA ASP A 191 6.56 -10.12 0.89
C ASP A 191 6.38 -11.09 2.07
N PRO A 192 5.49 -12.10 1.97
CA PRO A 192 5.22 -13.03 3.07
C PRO A 192 6.43 -13.92 3.44
N VAL A 193 7.40 -14.10 2.54
CA VAL A 193 8.56 -14.98 2.75
C VAL A 193 9.80 -14.17 3.12
N GLY A 194 10.13 -13.15 2.32
CA GLY A 194 11.36 -12.37 2.49
C GLY A 194 11.22 -11.19 3.45
N GLY A 195 10.00 -10.73 3.74
CA GLY A 195 9.75 -9.52 4.53
C GLY A 195 10.19 -8.24 3.85
N SER A 196 10.46 -8.26 2.55
CA SER A 196 10.75 -7.07 1.75
C SER A 196 9.47 -6.28 1.50
N ALA A 197 9.56 -4.97 1.46
CA ALA A 197 8.44 -4.09 1.16
C ALA A 197 8.51 -3.58 -0.28
N TYR A 198 7.36 -3.48 -0.91
CA TYR A 198 7.20 -3.06 -2.30
C TYR A 198 6.13 -1.98 -2.40
N VAL A 199 6.39 -1.02 -3.26
CA VAL A 199 5.45 0.03 -3.62
C VAL A 199 5.35 0.07 -5.14
N LEU A 200 4.15 -0.04 -5.68
CA LEU A 200 3.87 0.10 -7.11
C LEU A 200 3.13 1.40 -7.34
N ILE A 201 3.64 2.23 -8.23
CA ILE A 201 3.11 3.57 -8.53
C ILE A 201 2.64 3.64 -9.97
N ASN A 202 1.48 4.26 -10.17
CA ASN A 202 0.96 4.57 -11.49
C ASN A 202 1.78 5.68 -12.15
N SER A 203 2.53 5.33 -13.19
CA SER A 203 3.38 6.28 -13.93
C SER A 203 2.59 7.28 -14.78
N ASP A 204 1.31 7.02 -15.06
CA ASP A 204 0.45 7.91 -15.86
C ASP A 204 -0.09 9.10 -15.05
N LYS A 205 0.08 9.08 -13.73
CA LYS A 205 -0.31 10.19 -12.86
C LYS A 205 0.76 11.30 -12.86
N PRO A 206 0.37 12.56 -12.63
CA PRO A 206 1.30 13.70 -12.53
C PRO A 206 2.42 13.46 -11.50
N LEU A 207 3.58 14.06 -11.74
CA LEU A 207 4.76 13.88 -10.87
C LEU A 207 4.47 14.20 -9.40
N VAL A 208 3.75 15.29 -9.14
CA VAL A 208 3.40 15.72 -7.77
C VAL A 208 2.56 14.64 -7.09
N ARG A 209 1.55 14.11 -7.80
CA ARG A 209 0.68 13.06 -7.29
C ARG A 209 1.47 11.78 -7.01
N ARG A 210 2.35 11.36 -7.94
CA ARG A 210 3.23 10.20 -7.73
C ARG A 210 4.12 10.34 -6.49
N ARG A 211 4.65 11.54 -6.22
CA ARG A 211 5.44 11.81 -5.01
C ARG A 211 4.62 11.65 -3.75
N PHE A 212 3.38 12.18 -3.77
CA PHE A 212 2.46 12.04 -2.65
C PHE A 212 2.09 10.57 -2.43
N THR A 213 1.76 9.85 -3.50
CA THR A 213 1.44 8.42 -3.43
C THR A 213 2.58 7.60 -2.83
N ILE A 214 3.85 7.80 -3.24
CA ILE A 214 4.99 7.10 -2.61
C ILE A 214 5.05 7.40 -1.12
N ALA A 215 4.87 8.66 -0.71
CA ALA A 215 4.90 9.04 0.70
C ALA A 215 3.72 8.45 1.48
N HIS A 216 2.55 8.35 0.87
CA HIS A 216 1.35 7.72 1.41
C HIS A 216 1.55 6.22 1.64
N GLU A 217 2.06 5.51 0.65
CA GLU A 217 2.37 4.08 0.77
C GLU A 217 3.47 3.80 1.82
N LEU A 218 4.48 4.69 1.90
CA LEU A 218 5.44 4.65 3.01
C LEU A 218 4.76 4.86 4.36
N GLY A 219 3.69 5.65 4.41
CA GLY A 219 2.86 5.84 5.60
C GLY A 219 2.20 4.53 6.04
N HIS A 220 1.58 3.80 5.12
CA HIS A 220 1.00 2.49 5.42
C HIS A 220 2.03 1.51 5.96
N LEU A 221 3.22 1.46 5.34
CA LEU A 221 4.32 0.61 5.81
C LEU A 221 4.85 1.04 7.18
N ALA A 222 5.08 2.34 7.39
CA ALA A 222 5.67 2.88 8.62
C ALA A 222 4.72 2.78 9.83
N LEU A 223 3.42 2.93 9.60
CA LEU A 223 2.37 2.83 10.62
C LEU A 223 1.98 1.39 10.93
N GLY A 224 2.50 0.42 10.17
CA GLY A 224 2.22 -1.00 10.38
C GLY A 224 0.80 -1.41 9.97
N HIS A 225 0.23 -0.73 8.98
CA HIS A 225 -1.09 -1.08 8.43
C HIS A 225 -1.05 -2.40 7.66
N LEU A 226 0.13 -2.81 7.19
CA LEU A 226 0.35 -4.08 6.49
C LEU A 226 1.09 -5.08 7.37
N LYS A 227 0.70 -6.33 7.22
CA LYS A 227 1.45 -7.50 7.70
C LYS A 227 2.09 -8.22 6.52
N ALA A 228 3.00 -9.14 6.81
CA ALA A 228 3.59 -9.98 5.77
C ALA A 228 2.50 -10.72 4.98
N GLY A 229 2.52 -10.56 3.66
CA GLY A 229 1.52 -11.09 2.74
C GLY A 229 0.30 -10.19 2.51
N ASP A 230 0.21 -9.05 3.16
CA ASP A 230 -0.86 -8.07 2.90
C ASP A 230 -0.46 -7.11 1.77
N MET A 231 -1.47 -6.60 1.06
CA MET A 231 -1.39 -5.53 0.08
C MET A 231 -2.43 -4.46 0.41
N VAL A 232 -2.04 -3.19 0.32
CA VAL A 232 -2.94 -2.04 0.39
C VAL A 232 -3.03 -1.40 -0.98
N LEU A 233 -4.24 -1.04 -1.40
CA LEU A 233 -4.54 -0.34 -2.65
C LEU A 233 -4.93 1.10 -2.35
N ASP A 234 -4.23 2.07 -2.95
CA ASP A 234 -4.56 3.49 -2.86
C ASP A 234 -5.75 3.84 -3.78
N GLY A 235 -6.59 4.75 -3.30
CA GLY A 235 -7.64 5.36 -4.11
C GLY A 235 -9.01 4.67 -4.08
N HIS A 236 -9.23 3.65 -3.27
CA HIS A 236 -10.55 3.02 -3.14
C HIS A 236 -11.25 3.40 -1.83
N LEU A 237 -12.39 4.05 -1.94
CA LEU A 237 -13.25 4.60 -0.87
C LEU A 237 -13.86 3.56 0.10
N GLY A 238 -13.28 2.38 0.22
CA GLY A 238 -13.77 1.28 1.06
C GLY A 238 -12.82 0.80 2.15
N GLY A 239 -11.62 1.37 2.25
CA GLY A 239 -10.65 1.08 3.29
C GLY A 239 -11.08 1.58 4.67
N ASP A 240 -10.38 1.17 5.73
CA ASP A 240 -10.53 1.78 7.05
C ASP A 240 -10.17 3.28 6.91
N SER A 241 -11.17 4.15 6.92
CA SER A 241 -11.00 5.61 6.78
C SER A 241 -10.01 6.19 7.79
N ARG A 242 -9.77 5.46 8.88
CA ARG A 242 -8.78 5.79 9.90
C ARG A 242 -7.35 5.55 9.40
N GLN A 243 -7.08 4.41 8.80
CA GLN A 243 -5.74 4.08 8.26
C GLN A 243 -5.38 4.99 7.07
N GLU A 244 -6.36 5.28 6.21
CA GLU A 244 -6.20 6.23 5.11
C GLU A 244 -5.90 7.65 5.61
N THR A 245 -6.63 8.11 6.65
CA THR A 245 -6.38 9.41 7.28
C THR A 245 -4.98 9.45 7.90
N GLU A 246 -4.54 8.38 8.54
CA GLU A 246 -3.20 8.26 9.13
C GLU A 246 -2.12 8.30 8.04
N ALA A 247 -2.29 7.56 6.93
CA ALA A 247 -1.33 7.54 5.82
C ALA A 247 -1.26 8.88 5.08
N ASN A 248 -2.40 9.54 4.84
CA ASN A 248 -2.46 10.88 4.25
C ASN A 248 -1.76 11.91 5.13
N ALA A 249 -2.01 11.89 6.44
CA ALA A 249 -1.36 12.78 7.39
C ALA A 249 0.14 12.52 7.49
N PHE A 250 0.56 11.25 7.42
CA PHE A 250 1.96 10.88 7.34
C PHE A 250 2.62 11.44 6.08
N ALA A 251 2.00 11.26 4.90
CA ALA A 251 2.51 11.78 3.64
C ALA A 251 2.68 13.30 3.68
N ALA A 252 1.68 14.02 4.19
CA ALA A 252 1.74 15.46 4.36
C ALA A 252 2.89 15.90 5.30
N GLY A 253 3.01 15.27 6.46
CA GLY A 253 4.09 15.57 7.42
C GLY A 253 5.47 15.17 6.92
N LEU A 254 5.56 14.08 6.13
CA LEU A 254 6.81 13.65 5.52
C LEU A 254 7.29 14.64 4.45
N LEU A 255 6.41 15.06 3.56
CA LEU A 255 6.77 15.94 2.43
C LEU A 255 6.86 17.41 2.84
N MET A 256 6.02 17.85 3.77
CA MET A 256 5.86 19.24 4.18
C MET A 256 5.90 19.35 5.71
N PRO A 257 7.07 19.12 6.34
CA PRO A 257 7.18 19.28 7.79
C PRO A 257 6.93 20.73 8.19
N ARG A 258 6.18 20.96 9.27
CA ARG A 258 5.77 22.28 9.73
C ARG A 258 6.93 23.29 9.80
N GLU A 259 8.06 22.88 10.40
CA GLU A 259 9.25 23.72 10.53
C GLU A 259 9.84 24.09 9.16
N GLY A 260 9.83 23.16 8.20
CA GLY A 260 10.32 23.40 6.83
C GLY A 260 9.44 24.38 6.07
N VAL A 261 8.10 24.23 6.19
CA VAL A 261 7.12 25.14 5.60
C VAL A 261 7.23 26.52 6.23
N GLN A 262 7.28 26.61 7.57
CA GLN A 262 7.44 27.88 8.28
C GLN A 262 8.72 28.60 7.84
N GLY A 263 9.84 27.89 7.82
CA GLY A 263 11.12 28.47 7.38
C GLY A 263 11.12 28.90 5.91
N ALA A 264 10.32 28.25 5.03
CA ALA A 264 10.15 28.70 3.65
C ALA A 264 9.30 29.97 3.57
N VAL A 265 8.19 30.01 4.31
CA VAL A 265 7.34 31.20 4.42
C VAL A 265 8.13 32.39 4.96
N ASP A 266 8.89 32.19 6.05
CA ASP A 266 9.70 33.27 6.66
C ASP A 266 10.74 33.84 5.70
N ARG A 267 11.38 32.97 4.88
CA ARG A 267 12.32 33.44 3.84
C ARG A 267 11.64 34.27 2.75
N LEU A 268 10.48 33.77 2.28
CA LEU A 268 9.74 34.45 1.20
C LEU A 268 9.17 35.81 1.67
N THR A 269 8.61 35.83 2.86
CA THR A 269 7.98 37.03 3.42
C THR A 269 9.01 38.02 3.96
N GLY A 270 10.10 37.56 4.58
CA GLY A 270 11.22 38.40 4.96
C GLY A 270 11.88 39.06 3.76
N ALA A 271 12.04 38.37 2.64
CA ALA A 271 12.53 38.92 1.39
C ALA A 271 11.55 39.95 0.76
N ALA A 272 10.23 39.82 1.01
CA ALA A 272 9.19 40.71 0.51
C ALA A 272 8.78 41.81 1.50
N GLY A 273 9.35 41.83 2.71
CA GLY A 273 8.99 42.80 3.75
C GLY A 273 7.56 42.59 4.32
N ILE A 274 7.01 41.42 4.20
CA ILE A 274 5.65 41.08 4.64
C ILE A 274 5.70 40.53 6.07
N ASP A 275 4.89 41.08 6.97
CA ASP A 275 4.73 40.58 8.34
C ASP A 275 3.96 39.26 8.36
N THR A 276 4.60 38.18 8.83
CA THR A 276 4.04 36.81 8.88
C THR A 276 3.17 36.51 10.09
N GLY A 277 2.95 37.48 10.97
CA GLY A 277 2.14 37.31 12.19
C GLY A 277 0.72 36.79 11.97
N TYR A 278 0.25 36.73 10.72
CA TYR A 278 -1.06 36.24 10.33
C TYR A 278 -1.11 34.75 9.88
N PHE A 279 0.02 34.11 9.66
CA PHE A 279 0.02 32.70 9.22
C PHE A 279 0.14 31.76 10.42
N ASN A 280 -0.99 31.55 11.09
CA ASN A 280 -1.05 30.60 12.20
C ASN A 280 -1.42 29.20 11.68
N PHE A 281 -0.43 28.34 11.46
CA PHE A 281 -0.58 26.96 10.95
C PHE A 281 -1.13 25.97 11.99
N THR A 282 -1.86 26.41 13.02
CA THR A 282 -2.31 25.56 14.13
C THR A 282 -3.79 25.13 14.07
N GLY A 283 -4.53 25.47 13.01
CA GLY A 283 -5.98 25.21 12.91
C GLY A 283 -6.34 24.01 12.04
N PRO A 284 -7.53 23.41 12.25
CA PRO A 284 -8.05 22.28 11.46
C PRO A 284 -8.35 22.63 9.98
N GLY A 285 -8.31 23.89 9.57
CA GLY A 285 -8.56 24.34 8.20
C GLY A 285 -7.41 24.15 7.20
N ILE A 286 -6.28 23.58 7.62
CA ILE A 286 -5.15 23.32 6.71
C ILE A 286 -5.49 22.22 5.68
N GLN A 287 -6.40 21.31 5.99
CA GLN A 287 -6.84 20.28 5.03
C GLN A 287 -7.47 20.89 3.77
N ASP A 288 -8.23 21.98 3.90
CA ASP A 288 -8.94 22.60 2.77
C ASP A 288 -7.99 23.42 1.87
N ILE A 289 -6.88 23.91 2.42
CA ILE A 289 -5.91 24.72 1.66
C ILE A 289 -5.01 23.83 0.78
N PHE A 290 -4.71 22.61 1.23
CA PHE A 290 -3.81 21.71 0.51
C PHE A 290 -4.49 20.86 -0.55
N THR A 291 -5.80 20.63 -0.47
CA THR A 291 -6.57 19.92 -1.50
C THR A 291 -6.92 20.80 -2.70
N ASP A 292 -7.25 22.09 -2.47
CA ASP A 292 -7.74 22.99 -3.54
C ASP A 292 -6.65 23.89 -4.17
N LYS A 293 -5.53 24.10 -3.50
CA LYS A 293 -4.49 25.03 -3.97
C LYS A 293 -3.12 24.43 -4.23
N ALA A 294 -2.93 23.14 -3.96
CA ALA A 294 -1.65 22.47 -4.26
C ALA A 294 -1.35 22.47 -5.77
N GLU A 295 -2.38 22.42 -6.62
CA GLU A 295 -2.22 22.50 -8.07
C GLU A 295 -1.74 23.87 -8.56
N SER A 296 -2.09 24.96 -7.87
CA SER A 296 -1.74 26.33 -8.29
C SER A 296 -0.38 26.85 -7.79
N LEU A 297 0.25 26.16 -6.84
CA LEU A 297 1.55 26.57 -6.26
C LEU A 297 2.77 25.92 -6.95
N PHE A 298 2.54 24.99 -7.88
CA PHE A 298 3.61 24.26 -8.55
C PHE A 298 3.66 24.45 -10.07
N ASP A 299 2.88 25.38 -10.63
CA ASP A 299 2.94 25.80 -12.04
C ASP A 299 3.99 26.91 -12.29
N VAL A 300 5.15 26.85 -11.60
CA VAL A 300 6.30 27.72 -11.89
C VAL A 300 7.54 26.88 -12.12
#